data_f61ea88fed7a554601b502e4dc1f3f2f
#
_entry.id   f61ea88fed7a554601b502e4dc1f3f2f
#
_cell.length_a   1.000
_cell.length_b   1.000
_cell.length_c   1.000
_cell.angle_alpha   90.00
_cell.angle_beta   90.00
_cell.angle_gamma   90.00
#
_symmetry.space_group_name_H-M   'P 1'
#
loop_
_entity.id
_entity.type
_entity.pdbx_description
1 polymer ?
#
loop_
_entity_poly.entity_id
_entity_poly.type
_entity_poly.pdbx_seq_one_letter_code
_entity_poly.pdbx_strand_id
1 'polypeptide(L)'
;MALLMLWGGQAMAQSAVVDNGSDPSSRLNMRDQPSKDAGSVGQFYTGTPVEIVSDAGGGWSQVTIGGGTNSLSGYMMSQYLSTDTASVQDATKDMQVVSPYGTQSVVVRDTPSNSYDAVSMLEVGDDVRVIGTKGDYYYVLLDDSSVGCLSTSEAE
;
A
#
# COMPACT_ATOMS: atom_id res chain seq x y z
N MET A 1 -3.37 36.03 -29.82
CA MET A 1 -2.76 34.72 -30.06
C MET A 1 -2.80 33.94 -28.73
N ALA A 2 -3.80 33.11 -28.56
CA ALA A 2 -3.97 32.32 -27.35
C ALA A 2 -2.99 31.13 -27.43
N LEU A 3 -1.96 31.15 -26.60
CA LEU A 3 -1.12 29.98 -26.39
C LEU A 3 -1.95 28.96 -25.61
N LEU A 4 -2.57 28.01 -26.32
CA LEU A 4 -3.12 26.83 -25.70
C LEU A 4 -1.92 26.05 -25.15
N MET A 5 -1.59 26.30 -23.90
CA MET A 5 -0.84 25.34 -23.13
C MET A 5 -1.72 24.13 -22.97
N LEU A 6 -1.58 23.17 -23.86
CA LEU A 6 -1.95 21.80 -23.60
C LEU A 6 -1.09 21.35 -22.43
N TRP A 7 -1.58 21.57 -21.27
CA TRP A 7 -1.18 20.78 -20.12
C TRP A 7 -1.66 19.36 -20.42
N GLY A 8 -0.78 18.60 -21.06
CA GLY A 8 -0.93 17.15 -21.02
C GLY A 8 -1.10 16.81 -19.57
N GLY A 9 -2.34 16.47 -19.15
CA GLY A 9 -2.65 16.22 -17.76
C GLY A 9 -1.76 15.10 -17.26
N GLN A 10 -0.67 15.45 -16.61
CA GLN A 10 -0.06 14.54 -15.68
C GLN A 10 -1.11 14.36 -14.59
N ALA A 11 -1.79 13.21 -14.63
CA ALA A 11 -2.61 12.79 -13.52
C ALA A 11 -1.70 12.79 -12.30
N MET A 12 -1.85 13.79 -11.43
CA MET A 12 -1.12 13.81 -10.17
C MET A 12 -1.63 12.64 -9.35
N ALA A 13 -0.73 11.72 -9.01
CA ALA A 13 -1.04 10.61 -8.12
C ALA A 13 -1.65 11.17 -6.83
N GLN A 14 -2.82 10.68 -6.47
CA GLN A 14 -3.52 11.08 -5.25
C GLN A 14 -3.35 10.00 -4.20
N SER A 15 -2.86 10.39 -3.03
CA SER A 15 -2.76 9.49 -1.88
C SER A 15 -4.15 9.06 -1.42
N ALA A 16 -4.30 7.77 -1.19
CA ALA A 16 -5.52 7.16 -0.69
C ALA A 16 -5.19 5.96 0.20
N VAL A 17 -6.18 5.46 0.88
CA VAL A 17 -6.12 4.20 1.63
C VAL A 17 -7.26 3.29 1.21
N VAL A 18 -7.03 2.00 1.28
CA VAL A 18 -8.10 1.00 1.13
C VAL A 18 -9.08 1.17 2.29
N ASP A 19 -10.36 1.27 1.98
CA ASP A 19 -11.46 1.35 2.94
C ASP A 19 -12.57 0.40 2.50
N ASN A 20 -12.49 -0.83 2.95
CA ASN A 20 -13.45 -1.89 2.62
C ASN A 20 -14.45 -2.13 3.77
N GLY A 21 -14.77 -1.08 4.51
CA GLY A 21 -15.74 -1.10 5.60
C GLY A 21 -15.11 -1.34 6.97
N SER A 22 -15.96 -1.64 7.94
CA SER A 22 -15.58 -1.76 9.35
C SER A 22 -14.99 -3.13 9.74
N ASP A 23 -15.02 -4.10 8.84
CA ASP A 23 -14.46 -5.41 9.09
C ASP A 23 -12.94 -5.41 8.83
N PRO A 24 -12.11 -5.52 9.88
CA PRO A 24 -10.66 -5.48 9.71
C PRO A 24 -10.09 -6.69 8.96
N SER A 25 -10.84 -7.77 8.83
CA SER A 25 -10.42 -8.95 8.07
C SER A 25 -10.75 -8.85 6.58
N SER A 26 -11.51 -7.84 6.18
CA SER A 26 -11.92 -7.63 4.80
C SER A 26 -10.77 -7.11 3.95
N ARG A 27 -10.60 -7.70 2.78
CA ARG A 27 -9.53 -7.35 1.83
C ARG A 27 -10.12 -6.92 0.49
N LEU A 28 -9.51 -5.89 -0.10
CA LEU A 28 -9.85 -5.41 -1.43
C LEU A 28 -8.93 -6.05 -2.47
N ASN A 29 -9.50 -6.56 -3.55
CA ASN A 29 -8.73 -7.06 -4.69
C ASN A 29 -8.17 -5.89 -5.52
N MET A 30 -6.88 -5.97 -5.83
CA MET A 30 -6.29 -5.27 -6.96
C MET A 30 -6.32 -6.21 -8.16
N ARG A 31 -6.77 -5.71 -9.31
CA ARG A 31 -6.94 -6.52 -10.52
C ARG A 31 -6.08 -6.00 -11.65
N ASP A 32 -5.76 -6.88 -12.61
CA ASP A 32 -4.95 -6.53 -13.78
C ASP A 32 -5.72 -5.75 -14.86
N GLN A 33 -7.05 -5.72 -14.79
CA GLN A 33 -7.94 -4.93 -15.62
C GLN A 33 -9.08 -4.34 -14.77
N PRO A 34 -9.72 -3.25 -15.20
CA PRO A 34 -10.81 -2.61 -14.45
C PRO A 34 -12.13 -3.38 -14.62
N SER A 35 -12.16 -4.62 -14.15
CA SER A 35 -13.29 -5.54 -14.24
C SER A 35 -13.27 -6.53 -13.08
N LYS A 36 -14.45 -6.88 -12.58
CA LYS A 36 -14.61 -7.93 -11.56
C LYS A 36 -14.20 -9.31 -12.04
N ASP A 37 -14.22 -9.54 -13.36
CA ASP A 37 -13.83 -10.82 -13.96
C ASP A 37 -12.33 -10.91 -14.26
N ALA A 38 -11.59 -9.83 -14.06
CA ALA A 38 -10.16 -9.78 -14.28
C ALA A 38 -9.37 -10.54 -13.20
N GLY A 39 -8.15 -10.92 -13.54
CA GLY A 39 -7.25 -11.60 -12.61
C GLY A 39 -6.88 -10.74 -11.41
N SER A 40 -6.74 -11.36 -10.25
CA SER A 40 -6.27 -10.68 -9.03
C SER A 40 -4.75 -10.55 -9.05
N VAL A 41 -4.27 -9.34 -8.85
CA VAL A 41 -2.85 -9.03 -8.65
C VAL A 41 -2.47 -9.19 -7.19
N GLY A 42 -3.42 -8.96 -6.28
CA GLY A 42 -3.23 -9.09 -4.83
C GLY A 42 -4.49 -8.68 -4.07
N GLN A 43 -4.45 -8.89 -2.78
CA GLN A 43 -5.53 -8.52 -1.85
C GLN A 43 -4.96 -7.73 -0.70
N PHE A 44 -5.63 -6.63 -0.33
CA PHE A 44 -5.10 -5.68 0.62
C PHE A 44 -6.14 -5.33 1.69
N TYR A 45 -5.70 -5.31 2.94
CA TYR A 45 -6.53 -4.95 4.08
C TYR A 45 -6.88 -3.46 4.09
N THR A 46 -8.01 -3.12 4.71
CA THR A 46 -8.38 -1.73 5.01
C THR A 46 -7.23 -1.02 5.73
N GLY A 47 -6.94 0.21 5.30
CA GLY A 47 -5.83 1.02 5.79
C GLY A 47 -4.57 0.96 4.93
N THR A 48 -4.46 0.00 4.01
CA THR A 48 -3.30 -0.10 3.10
C THR A 48 -3.14 1.18 2.27
N PRO A 49 -1.98 1.85 2.33
CA PRO A 49 -1.72 3.03 1.52
C PRO A 49 -1.61 2.68 0.04
N VAL A 50 -2.29 3.46 -0.78
CA VAL A 50 -2.24 3.35 -2.25
C VAL A 50 -2.14 4.74 -2.87
N GLU A 51 -1.73 4.82 -4.12
CA GLU A 51 -1.82 6.03 -4.92
C GLU A 51 -2.79 5.81 -6.06
N ILE A 52 -3.78 6.70 -6.19
CA ILE A 52 -4.70 6.74 -7.33
C ILE A 52 -3.99 7.50 -8.45
N VAL A 53 -3.72 6.81 -9.54
CA VAL A 53 -3.04 7.38 -10.72
C VAL A 53 -4.04 8.04 -11.64
N SER A 54 -5.18 7.40 -11.87
CA SER A 54 -6.24 7.92 -12.76
C SER A 54 -7.57 7.23 -12.48
N ASP A 55 -8.64 7.87 -12.96
CA ASP A 55 -9.96 7.25 -13.05
C ASP A 55 -9.98 6.37 -14.30
N ALA A 56 -10.24 5.08 -14.12
CA ALA A 56 -10.33 4.11 -15.23
C ALA A 56 -11.73 3.98 -15.82
N GLY A 57 -12.71 4.72 -15.27
CA GLY A 57 -14.11 4.63 -15.68
C GLY A 57 -14.85 3.44 -15.07
N GLY A 58 -16.19 3.48 -15.14
CA GLY A 58 -17.03 2.39 -14.67
C GLY A 58 -16.93 2.09 -13.17
N GLY A 59 -16.46 3.03 -12.35
CA GLY A 59 -16.28 2.87 -10.90
C GLY A 59 -14.93 2.24 -10.51
N TRP A 60 -13.96 2.24 -11.43
CA TRP A 60 -12.61 1.71 -11.20
C TRP A 60 -11.57 2.83 -11.20
N SER A 61 -10.58 2.68 -10.35
CA SER A 61 -9.38 3.53 -10.30
C SER A 61 -8.14 2.74 -10.67
N GLN A 62 -7.28 3.32 -11.47
CA GLN A 62 -5.92 2.81 -11.64
C GLN A 62 -5.10 3.22 -10.44
N VAL A 63 -4.46 2.26 -9.79
CA VAL A 63 -3.72 2.47 -8.54
C VAL A 63 -2.32 1.87 -8.58
N THR A 64 -1.43 2.44 -7.77
CA THR A 64 -0.10 1.88 -7.51
C THR A 64 0.12 1.76 -6.01
N ILE A 65 0.92 0.77 -5.62
CA ILE A 65 1.40 0.57 -4.26
C ILE A 65 2.93 0.54 -4.29
N GLY A 66 3.55 1.28 -3.41
CA GLY A 66 4.98 1.53 -3.43
C GLY A 66 5.36 2.52 -4.53
N GLY A 67 6.44 3.17 -4.47
CA GLY A 67 6.92 4.04 -5.54
C GLY A 67 8.11 3.42 -6.27
N GLY A 68 8.50 3.98 -7.41
CA GLY A 68 9.69 3.60 -8.14
C GLY A 68 9.53 2.34 -8.99
N THR A 69 10.63 1.66 -9.27
CA THR A 69 10.71 0.58 -10.25
C THR A 69 10.05 -0.73 -9.82
N ASN A 70 9.85 -0.93 -8.52
CA ASN A 70 9.26 -2.15 -7.95
C ASN A 70 7.84 -1.91 -7.42
N SER A 71 7.15 -0.87 -7.92
CA SER A 71 5.78 -0.61 -7.54
C SER A 71 4.83 -1.66 -8.11
N LEU A 72 3.83 -2.00 -7.32
CA LEU A 72 2.72 -2.83 -7.74
C LEU A 72 1.66 -1.95 -8.39
N SER A 73 1.16 -2.32 -9.55
CA SER A 73 0.15 -1.55 -10.29
C SER A 73 -1.04 -2.42 -10.66
N GLY A 74 -2.21 -1.83 -10.65
CA GLY A 74 -3.45 -2.50 -11.03
C GLY A 74 -4.65 -1.58 -10.88
N TYR A 75 -5.81 -2.21 -10.73
CA TYR A 75 -7.10 -1.52 -10.66
C TYR A 75 -7.86 -1.95 -9.41
N MET A 76 -8.43 -0.98 -8.73
CA MET A 76 -9.30 -1.18 -7.56
C MET A 76 -10.63 -0.46 -7.78
N MET A 77 -11.70 -1.01 -7.19
CA MET A 77 -12.99 -0.32 -7.21
C MET A 77 -12.90 0.97 -6.40
N SER A 78 -13.27 2.09 -7.03
CA SER A 78 -13.13 3.43 -6.45
C SER A 78 -13.93 3.63 -5.17
N GLN A 79 -15.06 2.95 -5.02
CA GLN A 79 -15.92 3.04 -3.83
C GLN A 79 -15.24 2.50 -2.55
N TYR A 80 -14.18 1.69 -2.69
CA TYR A 80 -13.42 1.13 -1.57
C TYR A 80 -12.09 1.84 -1.35
N LEU A 81 -11.92 3.03 -1.90
CA LEU A 81 -10.76 3.88 -1.69
C LEU A 81 -11.19 5.16 -0.98
N SER A 82 -10.49 5.51 0.08
CA SER A 82 -10.69 6.77 0.81
C SER A 82 -9.52 7.70 0.57
N THR A 83 -9.80 8.95 0.27
CA THR A 83 -8.78 10.00 0.18
C THR A 83 -8.51 10.68 1.53
N ASP A 84 -9.20 10.25 2.59
CA ASP A 84 -8.88 10.66 3.95
C ASP A 84 -7.68 9.85 4.46
N THR A 85 -6.50 10.43 4.31
CA THR A 85 -5.22 9.84 4.69
C THR A 85 -4.67 10.41 6.00
N ALA A 86 -5.49 11.11 6.78
CA ALA A 86 -5.04 11.82 7.98
C ALA A 86 -4.39 10.90 9.04
N SER A 87 -4.77 9.63 9.06
CA SER A 87 -4.22 8.62 9.98
C SER A 87 -3.00 7.87 9.43
N VAL A 88 -2.66 8.07 8.16
CA VAL A 88 -1.53 7.41 7.49
C VAL A 88 -0.65 8.47 6.87
N GLN A 89 0.61 8.50 7.29
CA GLN A 89 1.59 9.39 6.67
C GLN A 89 2.20 8.68 5.47
N ASP A 90 2.12 9.36 4.33
CA ASP A 90 2.71 8.89 3.10
C ASP A 90 4.22 9.15 3.13
N ALA A 91 5.00 8.08 3.21
CA ALA A 91 6.46 8.15 3.21
C ALA A 91 7.04 6.89 2.58
N THR A 92 6.99 6.84 1.25
CA THR A 92 7.60 5.73 0.52
C THR A 92 9.12 5.85 0.58
N LYS A 93 9.78 4.88 1.18
CA LYS A 93 11.24 4.82 1.29
C LYS A 93 11.74 3.39 1.46
N ASP A 94 12.99 3.17 1.07
CA ASP A 94 13.69 1.91 1.33
C ASP A 94 14.35 1.97 2.71
N MET A 95 14.19 0.89 3.45
CA MET A 95 14.75 0.71 4.79
C MET A 95 15.30 -0.70 4.92
N GLN A 96 16.05 -0.96 5.98
CA GLN A 96 16.51 -2.30 6.34
C GLN A 96 15.83 -2.80 7.60
N VAL A 97 15.53 -4.09 7.62
CA VAL A 97 15.01 -4.77 8.80
C VAL A 97 16.07 -4.80 9.89
N VAL A 98 15.69 -4.37 11.08
CA VAL A 98 16.49 -4.44 12.30
C VAL A 98 15.70 -5.13 13.40
N SER A 99 16.37 -5.65 14.41
CA SER A 99 15.71 -6.22 15.57
C SER A 99 16.14 -5.48 16.84
N PRO A 100 15.23 -4.81 17.53
CA PRO A 100 15.53 -4.18 18.81
C PRO A 100 15.77 -5.19 19.94
N TYR A 101 15.42 -6.47 19.71
CA TYR A 101 15.50 -7.53 20.71
C TYR A 101 16.64 -8.52 20.47
N GLY A 102 17.49 -8.27 19.47
CA GLY A 102 18.62 -9.16 19.14
C GLY A 102 18.20 -10.48 18.49
N THR A 103 16.98 -10.56 17.96
CA THR A 103 16.52 -11.71 17.17
C THR A 103 17.09 -11.66 15.75
N GLN A 104 17.12 -12.79 15.06
CA GLN A 104 17.59 -12.84 13.67
C GLN A 104 16.50 -12.51 12.66
N SER A 105 15.25 -12.50 13.10
CA SER A 105 14.08 -12.22 12.25
C SER A 105 13.02 -11.43 13.00
N VAL A 106 12.19 -10.76 12.26
CA VAL A 106 11.02 -10.02 12.74
C VAL A 106 9.76 -10.54 12.07
N VAL A 107 8.63 -10.42 12.76
CA VAL A 107 7.33 -10.87 12.27
C VAL A 107 6.66 -9.72 11.52
N VAL A 108 6.21 -9.97 10.30
CA VAL A 108 5.34 -9.07 9.56
C VAL A 108 3.90 -9.35 9.95
N ARG A 109 3.19 -8.31 10.37
CA ARG A 109 1.82 -8.35 10.86
C ARG A 109 0.84 -8.01 9.74
N ASP A 110 -0.39 -8.49 9.84
CA ASP A 110 -1.47 -8.15 8.90
C ASP A 110 -2.04 -6.73 9.14
N THR A 111 -1.99 -6.24 10.37
CA THR A 111 -2.51 -4.94 10.77
C THR A 111 -1.50 -4.16 11.61
N PRO A 112 -1.60 -2.81 11.65
CA PRO A 112 -0.71 -1.99 12.47
C PRO A 112 -1.16 -2.00 13.94
N SER A 113 -1.05 -3.16 14.58
CA SER A 113 -1.47 -3.34 15.97
C SER A 113 -0.68 -4.47 16.64
N ASN A 114 -0.71 -4.50 17.97
CA ASN A 114 -0.13 -5.58 18.76
C ASN A 114 -0.97 -6.85 18.75
N SER A 115 -2.26 -6.73 18.42
CA SER A 115 -3.17 -7.85 18.22
C SER A 115 -3.21 -8.14 16.71
N TYR A 116 -2.44 -9.10 16.24
CA TYR A 116 -2.21 -9.33 14.83
C TYR A 116 -2.08 -10.81 14.51
N ASP A 117 -2.32 -11.13 13.24
CA ASP A 117 -1.90 -12.38 12.64
C ASP A 117 -0.58 -12.17 11.87
N ALA A 118 0.33 -13.13 11.99
CA ALA A 118 1.57 -13.13 11.24
C ALA A 118 1.31 -13.49 9.78
N VAL A 119 1.72 -12.62 8.85
CA VAL A 119 1.59 -12.87 7.41
C VAL A 119 2.90 -13.30 6.77
N SER A 120 4.03 -12.94 7.39
CA SER A 120 5.37 -13.28 6.90
C SER A 120 6.41 -13.09 8.00
N MET A 121 7.63 -13.48 7.72
CA MET A 121 8.82 -13.17 8.52
C MET A 121 9.90 -12.59 7.60
N LEU A 122 10.65 -11.61 8.11
CA LEU A 122 11.80 -11.04 7.44
C LEU A 122 13.04 -11.22 8.30
N GLU A 123 14.17 -11.39 7.65
CA GLU A 123 15.45 -11.49 8.35
C GLU A 123 16.07 -10.12 8.59
N VAL A 124 16.80 -9.98 9.67
CA VAL A 124 17.56 -8.76 9.95
C VAL A 124 18.59 -8.54 8.83
N GLY A 125 18.56 -7.34 8.26
CA GLY A 125 19.37 -6.95 7.11
C GLY A 125 18.64 -7.01 5.78
N ASP A 126 17.43 -7.60 5.72
CA ASP A 126 16.61 -7.55 4.52
C ASP A 126 16.22 -6.08 4.18
N ASP A 127 16.21 -5.78 2.90
CA ASP A 127 15.68 -4.51 2.42
C ASP A 127 14.15 -4.57 2.37
N VAL A 128 13.50 -3.52 2.83
CA VAL A 128 12.04 -3.40 2.80
C VAL A 128 11.61 -2.07 2.20
N ARG A 129 10.54 -2.11 1.44
CA ARG A 129 9.89 -0.92 0.90
C ARG A 129 8.79 -0.45 1.84
N VAL A 130 9.04 0.62 2.57
CA VAL A 130 8.02 1.28 3.38
C VAL A 130 7.11 2.09 2.46
N ILE A 131 5.80 1.94 2.61
CA ILE A 131 4.79 2.61 1.77
C ILE A 131 3.88 3.55 2.55
N GLY A 132 4.00 3.57 3.86
CA GLY A 132 3.27 4.48 4.73
C GLY A 132 3.55 4.20 6.19
N THR A 133 3.11 5.09 7.05
CA THR A 133 3.28 5.00 8.50
C THR A 133 1.96 5.27 9.19
N LYS A 134 1.60 4.43 10.15
CA LYS A 134 0.44 4.64 11.01
C LYS A 134 0.81 4.37 12.47
N GLY A 135 0.82 5.43 13.28
CA GLY A 135 1.26 5.33 14.68
C GLY A 135 2.68 4.78 14.76
N ASP A 136 2.86 3.70 15.51
CA ASP A 136 4.16 3.05 15.72
C ASP A 136 4.43 1.92 14.71
N TYR A 137 3.77 1.91 13.56
CA TYR A 137 3.89 0.88 12.54
C TYR A 137 4.18 1.44 11.17
N TYR A 138 5.02 0.73 10.41
CA TYR A 138 5.21 0.91 8.98
C TYR A 138 4.34 -0.07 8.23
N TYR A 139 3.70 0.39 7.15
CA TYR A 139 3.23 -0.49 6.09
C TYR A 139 4.39 -0.78 5.15
N VAL A 140 4.60 -2.05 4.84
CA VAL A 140 5.68 -2.49 3.96
C VAL A 140 5.14 -3.34 2.82
N LEU A 141 5.68 -3.11 1.62
CA LEU A 141 5.41 -3.92 0.44
C LEU A 141 6.42 -5.08 0.42
N LEU A 142 5.91 -6.30 0.37
CA LEU A 142 6.69 -7.52 0.37
C LEU A 142 6.96 -8.00 -1.06
N ASP A 143 7.98 -8.86 -1.23
CA ASP A 143 8.39 -9.38 -2.54
C ASP A 143 7.32 -10.23 -3.22
N ASP A 144 6.40 -10.82 -2.48
CA ASP A 144 5.26 -11.59 -2.99
C ASP A 144 4.06 -10.70 -3.41
N SER A 145 4.25 -9.39 -3.47
CA SER A 145 3.22 -8.39 -3.80
C SER A 145 2.12 -8.26 -2.73
N SER A 146 2.37 -8.71 -1.52
CA SER A 146 1.51 -8.45 -0.36
C SER A 146 1.99 -7.25 0.44
N VAL A 147 1.12 -6.70 1.26
CA VAL A 147 1.42 -5.62 2.20
C VAL A 147 1.25 -6.13 3.61
N GLY A 148 2.20 -5.83 4.46
CA GLY A 148 2.13 -6.12 5.88
C GLY A 148 2.62 -4.94 6.71
N CYS A 149 2.72 -5.14 8.02
CA CYS A 149 3.11 -4.11 8.95
C CYS A 149 4.29 -4.54 9.81
N LEU A 150 5.24 -3.63 10.02
CA LEU A 150 6.34 -3.74 10.97
C LEU A 150 6.23 -2.64 12.02
N SER A 151 6.67 -2.92 13.24
CA SER A 151 6.89 -1.84 14.20
C SER A 151 7.96 -0.88 13.68
N THR A 152 7.82 0.41 13.99
CA THR A 152 8.82 1.43 13.59
C THR A 152 10.19 1.18 14.18
N SER A 153 10.31 0.34 15.22
CA SER A 153 11.58 -0.10 15.79
C SER A 153 12.23 -1.26 15.04
N GLU A 154 11.52 -1.88 14.10
CA GLU A 154 11.97 -3.08 13.35
C GLU A 154 12.50 -2.76 11.95
N ALA A 155 12.61 -1.49 11.58
CA ALA A 155 13.24 -1.02 10.34
C ALA A 155 13.94 0.32 10.55
N GLU A 156 15.04 0.50 9.84
CA GLU A 156 15.78 1.77 9.84
C GLU A 156 16.39 2.13 8.47
#